data_4408f36084e3d464033393788f70646f
#
_entry.id   4408f36084e3d464033393788f70646f
#
_cell.length_a   1.000
_cell.length_b   1.000
_cell.length_c   1.000
_cell.angle_alpha   90.00
_cell.angle_beta   90.00
_cell.angle_gamma   90.00
#
_symmetry.space_group_name_H-M   'P 1'
#
loop_
_entity.id
_entity.type
_entity.pdbx_description
1 polymer ?
#
loop_
_entity_poly.entity_id
_entity_poly.type
_entity_poly.pdbx_seq_one_letter_code
_entity_poly.pdbx_strand_id
1 'polypeptide(L)'
;MPGENIFAAAIDDLFADPSIATDGLWRAGGVDPAIPARVILRLADKVSDFGDARFVSATAVLEVRVAEMPTPSSGDTVETGGRLLIVQGEPLADALRLVWTVECRPA
;
A
#
# COMPACT_ATOMS: atom_id res chain seq x y z
N MET A 1 4.11 -12.24 -22.89
CA MET A 1 3.54 -11.33 -23.59
C MET A 1 4.16 -10.05 -23.47
N PRO A 2 4.54 -9.54 -24.56
CA PRO A 2 5.29 -8.33 -24.54
C PRO A 2 4.53 -7.17 -23.92
N GLY A 3 3.26 -7.08 -24.19
CA GLY A 3 2.55 -5.93 -23.69
C GLY A 3 2.49 -5.89 -22.19
N GLU A 4 2.34 -7.05 -21.58
CA GLU A 4 2.30 -7.08 -20.16
C GLU A 4 3.63 -6.74 -19.58
N ASN A 5 4.71 -7.13 -20.23
CA ASN A 5 6.01 -6.83 -19.73
C ASN A 5 6.31 -5.36 -19.74
N ILE A 6 5.77 -4.64 -20.70
CA ILE A 6 5.99 -3.22 -20.74
C ILE A 6 5.37 -2.55 -19.54
N PHE A 7 4.14 -2.91 -19.20
CA PHE A 7 3.51 -2.30 -18.06
C PHE A 7 4.18 -2.71 -16.75
N ALA A 8 4.57 -3.97 -16.65
CA ALA A 8 5.24 -4.43 -15.44
C ALA A 8 6.56 -3.70 -15.25
N ALA A 9 7.29 -3.46 -16.33
CA ALA A 9 8.55 -2.76 -16.22
C ALA A 9 8.35 -1.32 -15.78
N ALA A 10 7.31 -0.67 -16.28
CA ALA A 10 7.02 0.70 -15.87
C ALA A 10 6.64 0.77 -14.40
N ILE A 11 5.88 -0.20 -13.93
CA ILE A 11 5.51 -0.26 -12.53
C ILE A 11 6.76 -0.50 -11.68
N ASP A 12 7.63 -1.39 -12.12
CA ASP A 12 8.84 -1.66 -11.37
C ASP A 12 9.72 -0.42 -11.26
N ASP A 13 9.76 0.39 -12.30
CA ASP A 13 10.52 1.61 -12.27
C ASP A 13 9.94 2.60 -11.25
N LEU A 14 8.63 2.70 -11.17
CA LEU A 14 8.04 3.58 -10.19
C LEU A 14 8.36 3.14 -8.77
N PHE A 15 8.30 1.86 -8.50
CA PHE A 15 8.56 1.37 -7.16
C PHE A 15 10.04 1.37 -6.82
N ALA A 16 10.90 1.51 -7.80
CA ALA A 16 12.33 1.63 -7.56
C ALA A 16 12.75 3.07 -7.33
N ASP A 17 11.89 4.03 -7.63
CA ASP A 17 12.23 5.43 -7.54
C ASP A 17 12.14 5.90 -6.10
N PRO A 18 13.23 6.33 -5.47
CA PRO A 18 13.17 6.71 -4.07
C PRO A 18 12.37 8.00 -3.81
N SER A 19 12.06 8.75 -4.86
CA SER A 19 11.22 9.92 -4.70
C SER A 19 9.75 9.53 -4.66
N ILE A 20 9.40 8.34 -5.08
CA ILE A 20 8.03 7.92 -5.16
C ILE A 20 7.73 6.83 -4.16
N ALA A 21 8.58 5.87 -4.02
CA ALA A 21 8.35 4.72 -3.17
C ALA A 21 9.37 4.65 -2.04
N THR A 22 9.03 3.95 -1.00
CA THR A 22 9.90 3.82 0.15
C THR A 22 9.87 2.37 0.63
N ASP A 23 10.82 2.02 1.47
CA ASP A 23 10.89 0.67 2.00
C ASP A 23 9.84 0.48 3.07
N GLY A 24 9.25 -0.69 3.11
CA GLY A 24 8.30 -1.04 4.14
C GLY A 24 8.55 -2.43 4.66
N LEU A 25 8.07 -2.70 5.86
CA LEU A 25 8.09 -4.03 6.44
C LEU A 25 6.65 -4.44 6.67
N TRP A 26 6.24 -5.47 5.98
CA TRP A 26 4.86 -5.94 6.00
C TRP A 26 4.76 -7.18 6.87
N ARG A 27 3.83 -7.17 7.82
CA ARG A 27 3.62 -8.33 8.68
C ARG A 27 2.21 -8.82 8.52
N ALA A 28 2.05 -10.03 8.06
CA ALA A 28 0.74 -10.63 7.88
C ALA A 28 0.07 -10.78 9.23
N GLY A 29 -1.10 -10.22 9.38
CA GLY A 29 -1.80 -10.25 10.65
C GLY A 29 -1.07 -9.54 11.76
N GLY A 30 -0.09 -8.75 11.44
CA GLY A 30 0.66 -8.00 12.43
C GLY A 30 1.71 -8.81 13.14
N VAL A 31 2.01 -10.02 12.70
CA VAL A 31 2.97 -10.85 13.39
C VAL A 31 4.17 -11.15 12.53
N ASP A 32 5.31 -11.36 13.16
CA ASP A 32 6.52 -11.69 12.44
C ASP A 32 6.37 -13.04 11.75
N PRO A 33 7.08 -13.25 10.69
CA PRO A 33 8.19 -12.42 10.23
C PRO A 33 7.74 -11.27 9.32
N ALA A 34 8.51 -10.22 9.30
CA ALA A 34 8.23 -9.10 8.42
C ALA A 34 8.77 -9.40 7.04
N ILE A 35 8.05 -8.94 6.03
CA ILE A 35 8.45 -9.13 4.65
C ILE A 35 8.77 -7.78 4.09
N PRO A 36 9.98 -7.56 3.57
CA PRO A 36 10.29 -6.28 2.96
C PRO A 36 9.50 -6.07 1.69
N ALA A 37 8.99 -4.89 1.50
CA ALA A 37 8.27 -4.55 0.28
C ALA A 37 8.41 -3.07 0.02
N ARG A 38 8.50 -2.67 -1.22
CA ARG A 38 8.51 -1.25 -1.57
C ARG A 38 7.07 -0.78 -1.66
N VAL A 39 6.78 0.33 -1.05
CA VAL A 39 5.40 0.84 -1.03
C VAL A 39 5.37 2.29 -1.44
N ILE A 40 4.24 2.71 -1.97
CA ILE A 40 3.99 4.11 -2.25
C ILE A 40 2.92 4.55 -1.27
N LEU A 41 3.28 5.50 -0.41
CA LEU A 41 2.39 5.92 0.66
C LEU A 41 1.80 7.27 0.34
N ARG A 42 0.48 7.39 0.42
CA ARG A 42 -0.18 8.65 0.26
C ARG A 42 -0.97 8.94 1.51
N LEU A 43 -0.66 10.01 2.17
CA LEU A 43 -1.35 10.36 3.40
C LEU A 43 -2.56 11.20 3.07
N ALA A 44 -3.63 10.93 3.77
CA ALA A 44 -4.83 11.68 3.56
C ALA A 44 -4.69 12.97 4.20
N ASP A 45 -4.80 14.06 3.40
CA ASP A 45 -4.59 15.20 3.96
C ASP A 45 -5.65 15.73 4.62
N LYS A 46 -6.57 15.93 4.28
CA LYS A 46 -7.52 16.53 4.87
C LYS A 46 -8.64 16.05 4.79
N VAL A 47 -9.24 15.89 5.18
CA VAL A 47 -10.26 15.30 5.20
C VAL A 47 -11.32 15.91 5.25
N SER A 48 -11.74 16.22 5.36
CA SER A 48 -12.83 16.52 5.48
C SER A 48 -13.44 17.55 5.64
N ASP A 49 -13.51 18.04 4.95
CA ASP A 49 -14.16 18.98 5.09
C ASP A 49 -15.47 18.82 4.99
N PHE A 50 -15.98 17.88 4.68
CA PHE A 50 -17.23 17.77 4.54
C PHE A 50 -17.89 17.60 5.70
N GLY A 51 -17.65 17.94 6.53
CA GLY A 51 -18.41 17.89 7.51
C GLY A 51 -18.72 16.70 8.17
N ASP A 52 -18.79 15.81 7.69
CA ASP A 52 -19.10 14.72 8.33
C ASP A 52 -18.09 14.03 8.70
N ALA A 53 -17.50 14.28 9.28
CA ALA A 53 -16.50 13.73 9.69
C ALA A 53 -16.42 12.43 10.01
N ARG A 54 -17.29 11.80 10.05
CA ARG A 54 -17.21 10.61 10.48
C ARG A 54 -16.46 9.82 9.65
N PHE A 55 -16.09 10.16 8.61
CA PHE A 55 -15.46 9.38 7.89
C PHE A 55 -14.16 9.31 7.98
N VAL A 56 -13.47 9.41 8.53
CA VAL A 56 -12.27 9.36 8.64
C VAL A 56 -11.69 8.18 8.78
N SER A 57 -12.09 7.30 8.28
CA SER A 57 -11.57 6.13 8.54
C SER A 57 -10.23 5.86 7.98
N ALA A 58 -9.91 6.17 6.84
CA ALA A 58 -8.63 5.87 6.31
C ALA A 58 -7.78 7.07 6.36
N THR A 59 -6.62 6.99 6.92
CA THR A 59 -5.75 8.12 6.95
C THR A 59 -4.62 7.96 5.99
N ALA A 60 -4.49 6.84 5.33
CA ALA A 60 -3.43 6.63 4.36
C ALA A 60 -3.84 5.60 3.34
N VAL A 61 -3.27 5.68 2.17
CA VAL A 61 -3.47 4.69 1.13
C VAL A 61 -2.08 4.24 0.72
N LEU A 62 -1.88 2.94 0.69
CA LEU A 62 -0.62 2.39 0.26
C LEU A 62 -0.81 1.66 -1.05
N GLU A 63 0.21 1.72 -1.89
CA GLU A 63 0.25 0.89 -3.08
C GLU A 63 1.44 -0.03 -2.97
N VAL A 64 1.29 -1.28 -3.31
CA VAL A 64 2.34 -2.27 -3.25
C VAL A 64 2.20 -3.19 -4.44
N ARG A 65 3.31 -3.66 -4.98
CA ARG A 65 3.23 -4.53 -6.15
C ARG A 65 2.74 -5.91 -5.77
N VAL A 66 1.91 -6.47 -6.61
CA VAL A 66 1.40 -7.83 -6.40
C VAL A 66 2.57 -8.82 -6.33
N ALA A 67 3.63 -8.58 -7.09
CA ALA A 67 4.77 -9.47 -7.11
C ALA A 67 5.46 -9.53 -5.74
N GLU A 68 5.44 -8.42 -4.99
CA GLU A 68 6.07 -8.42 -3.69
C GLU A 68 5.11 -8.80 -2.58
N MET A 69 3.85 -8.58 -2.75
CA MET A 69 2.89 -8.89 -1.71
C MET A 69 1.66 -9.52 -2.37
N PRO A 70 1.70 -10.82 -2.61
CA PRO A 70 0.61 -11.47 -3.34
C PRO A 70 -0.72 -11.53 -2.60
N THR A 71 -0.70 -11.51 -1.28
CA THR A 71 -1.93 -11.70 -0.53
C THR A 71 -2.07 -10.72 0.62
N PRO A 72 -2.16 -9.43 0.34
CA PRO A 72 -2.39 -8.48 1.42
C PRO A 72 -3.79 -8.68 2.01
N SER A 73 -3.94 -8.46 3.29
CA SER A 73 -5.22 -8.68 3.95
C SER A 73 -5.45 -7.66 5.03
N SER A 74 -6.73 -7.40 5.29
CA SER A 74 -7.10 -6.53 6.39
C SER A 74 -6.52 -7.09 7.68
N GLY A 75 -5.96 -6.25 8.50
CA GLY A 75 -5.31 -6.66 9.74
C GLY A 75 -3.81 -6.79 9.63
N ASP A 76 -3.28 -6.78 8.43
CA ASP A 76 -1.84 -6.78 8.26
C ASP A 76 -1.29 -5.46 8.75
N THR A 77 -0.02 -5.41 9.15
CA THR A 77 0.59 -4.15 9.51
C THR A 77 1.73 -3.84 8.56
N VAL A 78 1.98 -2.55 8.37
CA VAL A 78 3.03 -2.09 7.49
C VAL A 78 3.80 -1.02 8.21
N GLU A 79 5.11 -1.21 8.33
CA GLU A 79 5.95 -0.24 8.97
C GLU A 79 6.71 0.48 7.87
N THR A 80 6.52 1.75 7.71
CA THR A 80 7.16 2.50 6.66
C THR A 80 7.23 3.97 7.03
N GLY A 81 8.32 4.61 6.69
CA GLY A 81 8.47 6.04 6.94
C GLY A 81 8.34 6.42 8.39
N GLY A 82 8.74 5.57 9.30
CA GLY A 82 8.63 5.84 10.71
C GLY A 82 7.21 5.69 11.24
N ARG A 83 6.30 5.12 10.47
CA ARG A 83 4.93 4.94 10.88
C ARG A 83 4.57 3.49 10.92
N LEU A 84 3.69 3.10 11.80
CA LEU A 84 3.14 1.75 11.80
C LEU A 84 1.67 1.88 11.44
N LEU A 85 1.28 1.22 10.38
CA LEU A 85 -0.07 1.32 9.84
C LEU A 85 -0.73 -0.05 9.85
N ILE A 86 -2.05 -0.06 9.96
CA ILE A 86 -2.81 -1.30 9.88
C ILE A 86 -3.67 -1.23 8.63
N VAL A 87 -3.65 -2.29 7.85
CA VAL A 87 -4.47 -2.39 6.65
C VAL A 87 -5.92 -2.57 7.07
N GLN A 88 -6.81 -1.77 6.51
CA GLN A 88 -8.24 -1.90 6.79
C GLN A 88 -8.97 -2.02 5.48
N GLY A 89 -10.07 -2.70 5.49
CA GLY A 89 -10.86 -2.90 4.28
C GLY A 89 -10.21 -3.92 3.37
N GLU A 90 -10.75 -4.05 2.18
CA GLU A 90 -10.25 -5.03 1.28
C GLU A 90 -9.29 -4.45 0.31
N PRO A 91 -8.13 -5.01 0.11
CA PRO A 91 -7.21 -4.54 -0.92
C PRO A 91 -7.84 -4.64 -2.30
N LEU A 92 -7.53 -3.67 -3.14
CA LEU A 92 -8.05 -3.64 -4.50
C LEU A 92 -6.91 -3.74 -5.49
N ALA A 93 -7.03 -4.64 -6.43
CA ALA A 93 -6.01 -4.79 -7.46
C ALA A 93 -6.42 -4.01 -8.69
N ASP A 94 -5.44 -3.49 -9.41
CA ASP A 94 -5.72 -2.81 -10.66
C ASP A 94 -6.12 -3.85 -11.72
N ALA A 95 -6.54 -3.37 -12.87
CA ALA A 95 -7.04 -4.24 -13.92
C ALA A 95 -6.00 -5.24 -14.40
N LEU A 96 -4.73 -4.85 -14.37
CA LEU A 96 -3.68 -5.74 -14.82
C LEU A 96 -3.11 -6.58 -13.70
N ARG A 97 -3.60 -6.39 -12.49
CA ARG A 97 -3.16 -7.11 -11.33
C ARG A 97 -1.68 -6.94 -11.06
N LEU A 98 -1.18 -5.78 -11.23
CA LEU A 98 0.21 -5.49 -10.97
C LEU A 98 0.41 -4.77 -9.65
N VAL A 99 -0.60 -4.06 -9.16
CA VAL A 99 -0.50 -3.23 -7.98
C VAL A 99 -1.74 -3.39 -7.12
N TRP A 100 -1.52 -3.51 -5.81
CA TRP A 100 -2.61 -3.46 -4.85
C TRP A 100 -2.72 -2.05 -4.30
N THR A 101 -3.95 -1.59 -4.12
CA THR A 101 -4.21 -0.35 -3.39
C THR A 101 -4.88 -0.75 -2.08
N VAL A 102 -4.28 -0.35 -0.97
CA VAL A 102 -4.77 -0.71 0.35
C VAL A 102 -5.00 0.49 1.20
N GLU A 103 -6.11 0.53 1.89
CA GLU A 103 -6.38 1.61 2.83
C GLU A 103 -5.81 1.24 4.17
N CYS A 104 -5.25 2.20 4.86
CA CYS A 104 -4.60 1.96 6.12
C CYS A 104 -4.94 3.03 7.13
N ARG A 105 -4.79 2.71 8.40
CA ARG A 105 -4.92 3.68 9.47
C ARG A 105 -3.77 3.48 10.45
N PRO A 106 -3.49 4.43 11.30
CA PRO A 106 -2.41 4.26 12.26
C PRO A 106 -2.71 3.08 13.20
N ALA A 107 -1.68 2.37 13.52
CA ALA A 107 -1.82 1.22 14.39
C ALA A 107 -2.00 1.65 15.84
#